data_43aaf9f237145026966622a201335ce5
#
_entry.id   43aaf9f237145026966622a201335ce5
#
_cell.length_a   1.000
_cell.length_b   1.000
_cell.length_c   1.000
_cell.angle_alpha   90.00
_cell.angle_beta   90.00
_cell.angle_gamma   90.00
#
_symmetry.space_group_name_H-M   'P 1'
#
loop_
_entity.id
_entity.type
_entity.pdbx_description
1 polymer ?
#
loop_
_entity_poly.entity_id
_entity_poly.type
_entity_poly.pdbx_seq_one_letter_code
_entity_poly.pdbx_strand_id
1 'polypeptide(L)'
;LGVYFDNTLVCYERLFHAAALRQGLIPPEVPRSKNGVRDYLRGRGQEELWTRLQGYVYGKAIEDAPPFPGAAETLERLQREGAAIRIISHKTRRPLLGGEEYDLQEAARLWLGRNILSRLPVPADIWFEETREGKLRRVASTGCTHFIDDLPEFLNEGDFPRGAARILFDPAGRHRDWTGARFSV
;
A
#
# COMPACT_ATOMS: atom_id res chain seq x y z
N LEU A 1 2.79 4.92 -16.02
CA LEU A 1 2.02 4.12 -15.07
C LEU A 1 2.24 4.65 -13.67
N GLY A 2 1.15 4.98 -12.96
CA GLY A 2 1.14 5.25 -11.52
C GLY A 2 0.80 3.99 -10.73
N VAL A 3 1.45 3.77 -9.59
CA VAL A 3 1.21 2.60 -8.72
C VAL A 3 1.16 3.04 -7.26
N TYR A 4 0.13 2.60 -6.54
CA TYR A 4 0.01 2.77 -5.11
C TYR A 4 0.97 1.84 -4.38
N PHE A 5 1.42 2.23 -3.19
CA PHE A 5 2.43 1.49 -2.44
C PHE A 5 1.82 0.43 -1.52
N ASP A 6 1.01 0.88 -0.52
CA ASP A 6 0.49 -0.01 0.53
C ASP A 6 -0.53 -1.00 -0.06
N ASN A 7 -0.43 -2.27 0.25
CA ASN A 7 -1.25 -3.38 -0.24
C ASN A 7 -1.34 -3.52 -1.79
N THR A 8 -0.48 -2.80 -2.53
CA THR A 8 -0.36 -2.94 -3.99
C THR A 8 1.03 -3.43 -4.37
N LEU A 9 2.08 -2.82 -3.84
CA LEU A 9 3.46 -3.29 -3.99
C LEU A 9 3.89 -4.12 -2.79
N VAL A 10 3.63 -3.63 -1.58
CA VAL A 10 3.97 -4.27 -0.31
C VAL A 10 2.77 -5.06 0.24
N CYS A 11 3.01 -6.32 0.61
CA CYS A 11 1.98 -7.21 1.15
C CYS A 11 2.03 -7.25 2.68
N TYR A 12 1.03 -6.66 3.33
CA TYR A 12 0.94 -6.64 4.80
C TYR A 12 0.08 -7.76 5.40
N GLU A 13 -0.56 -8.60 4.59
CA GLU A 13 -1.61 -9.53 5.05
C GLU A 13 -1.20 -10.36 6.27
N ARG A 14 -0.05 -11.00 6.22
CA ARG A 14 0.44 -11.83 7.34
C ARG A 14 1.21 -11.04 8.39
N LEU A 15 1.76 -9.89 8.02
CA LEU A 15 2.63 -9.11 8.90
C LEU A 15 1.87 -8.52 10.08
N PHE A 16 0.65 -7.98 9.84
CA PHE A 16 -0.21 -7.48 10.92
C PHE A 16 -0.51 -8.54 11.96
N HIS A 17 -0.86 -9.75 11.52
CA HIS A 17 -1.14 -10.85 12.43
C HIS A 17 0.10 -11.28 13.23
N ALA A 18 1.23 -11.45 12.56
CA ALA A 18 2.48 -11.82 13.23
C ALA A 18 2.93 -10.76 14.24
N ALA A 19 2.82 -9.48 13.90
CA ALA A 19 3.14 -8.37 14.79
C ALA A 19 2.20 -8.31 16.00
N ALA A 20 0.90 -8.48 15.79
CA ALA A 20 -0.09 -8.47 16.86
C ALA A 20 0.10 -9.65 17.84
N LEU A 21 0.41 -10.85 17.32
CA LEU A 21 0.74 -12.01 18.15
C LEU A 21 1.99 -11.77 18.99
N ARG A 22 3.08 -11.30 18.38
CA ARG A 22 4.34 -11.00 19.08
C ARG A 22 4.16 -10.00 20.22
N GLN A 23 3.21 -9.08 20.07
CA GLN A 23 2.90 -8.07 21.08
C GLN A 23 1.81 -8.51 22.08
N GLY A 24 1.28 -9.74 21.96
CA GLY A 24 0.22 -10.25 22.83
C GLY A 24 -1.12 -9.54 22.68
N LEU A 25 -1.36 -8.88 21.54
CA LEU A 25 -2.59 -8.10 21.30
C LEU A 25 -3.77 -8.98 20.85
N ILE A 26 -3.49 -10.15 20.31
CA ILE A 26 -4.50 -11.08 19.80
C ILE A 26 -4.15 -12.52 20.17
N PRO A 27 -5.14 -13.42 20.33
CA PRO A 27 -4.88 -14.83 20.43
C PRO A 27 -4.65 -15.48 19.05
N PRO A 28 -4.06 -16.70 18.99
CA PRO A 28 -3.67 -17.37 17.74
C PRO A 28 -4.83 -17.67 16.77
N GLU A 29 -6.05 -17.76 17.27
CA GLU A 29 -7.27 -18.10 16.52
C GLU A 29 -7.79 -16.96 15.63
N VAL A 30 -7.31 -15.74 15.86
CA VAL A 30 -7.70 -14.60 15.02
C VAL A 30 -7.27 -14.84 13.57
N PRO A 31 -8.11 -14.55 12.56
CA PRO A 31 -7.76 -14.75 11.17
C PRO A 31 -6.44 -14.09 10.78
N ARG A 32 -5.60 -14.84 10.05
CA ARG A 32 -4.24 -14.42 9.66
C ARG A 32 -4.25 -13.36 8.55
N SER A 33 -4.94 -12.25 8.80
CA SER A 33 -5.05 -11.15 7.86
C SER A 33 -5.06 -9.80 8.58
N LYS A 34 -4.74 -8.74 7.87
CA LYS A 34 -4.84 -7.35 8.38
C LYS A 34 -6.26 -7.06 8.89
N ASN A 35 -7.27 -7.45 8.11
CA ASN A 35 -8.67 -7.21 8.49
C ASN A 35 -9.07 -8.03 9.72
N GLY A 36 -8.65 -9.29 9.82
CA GLY A 36 -8.93 -10.13 10.99
C GLY A 36 -8.42 -9.50 12.29
N VAL A 37 -7.20 -8.98 12.28
CA VAL A 37 -6.61 -8.27 13.43
C VAL A 37 -7.37 -6.98 13.74
N ARG A 38 -7.65 -6.18 12.70
CA ARG A 38 -8.41 -4.93 12.85
C ARG A 38 -9.78 -5.19 13.48
N ASP A 39 -10.53 -6.12 12.92
CA ASP A 39 -11.91 -6.38 13.32
C ASP A 39 -11.97 -6.97 14.75
N TYR A 40 -10.98 -7.81 15.11
CA TYR A 40 -10.82 -8.33 16.46
C TYR A 40 -10.60 -7.19 17.49
N LEU A 41 -9.61 -6.31 17.23
CA LEU A 41 -9.29 -5.22 18.16
C LEU A 41 -10.43 -4.19 18.24
N ARG A 42 -11.02 -3.81 17.12
CA ARG A 42 -12.17 -2.89 17.06
C ARG A 42 -13.40 -3.46 17.75
N GLY A 43 -13.70 -4.74 17.53
CA GLY A 43 -14.81 -5.43 18.20
C GLY A 43 -14.70 -5.46 19.73
N ARG A 44 -13.50 -5.21 20.28
CA ARG A 44 -13.21 -5.10 21.71
C ARG A 44 -13.05 -3.65 22.20
N GLY A 45 -13.34 -2.67 21.34
CA GLY A 45 -13.15 -1.25 21.66
C GLY A 45 -11.68 -0.80 21.74
N GLN A 46 -10.75 -1.57 21.18
CA GLN A 46 -9.31 -1.35 21.26
C GLN A 46 -8.76 -0.62 20.00
N GLU A 47 -9.45 0.44 19.55
CA GLU A 47 -9.05 1.21 18.37
C GLU A 47 -7.65 1.84 18.53
N GLU A 48 -7.31 2.27 19.75
CA GLU A 48 -5.99 2.83 20.04
C GLU A 48 -4.87 1.80 19.81
N LEU A 49 -5.06 0.56 20.26
CA LEU A 49 -4.09 -0.52 20.04
C LEU A 49 -3.95 -0.84 18.54
N TRP A 50 -5.06 -0.83 17.81
CA TRP A 50 -5.03 -0.98 16.36
C TRP A 50 -4.20 0.13 15.69
N THR A 51 -4.42 1.39 16.08
CA THR A 51 -3.70 2.53 15.52
C THR A 51 -2.19 2.48 15.86
N ARG A 52 -1.83 2.11 17.09
CA ARG A 52 -0.42 1.91 17.48
C ARG A 52 0.23 0.76 16.71
N LEU A 53 -0.48 -0.35 16.53
CA LEU A 53 -0.01 -1.48 15.73
C LEU A 53 0.23 -1.07 14.26
N GLN A 54 -0.64 -0.23 13.68
CA GLN A 54 -0.40 0.31 12.33
C GLN A 54 0.90 1.11 12.26
N GLY A 55 1.15 2.00 13.23
CA GLY A 55 2.41 2.75 13.31
C GLY A 55 3.63 1.84 13.35
N TYR A 56 3.60 0.80 14.20
CA TYR A 56 4.66 -0.19 14.30
C TYR A 56 4.87 -0.97 12.99
N VAL A 57 3.78 -1.46 12.38
CA VAL A 57 3.86 -2.28 11.16
C VAL A 57 4.36 -1.46 9.97
N TYR A 58 3.86 -0.24 9.80
CA TYR A 58 4.27 0.63 8.68
C TYR A 58 5.63 1.31 8.88
N GLY A 59 6.08 1.42 10.13
CA GLY A 59 7.37 2.01 10.47
C GLY A 59 8.48 0.97 10.60
N LYS A 60 8.45 0.20 11.68
CA LYS A 60 9.53 -0.73 12.02
C LYS A 60 9.42 -2.08 11.33
N ALA A 61 8.24 -2.70 11.38
CA ALA A 61 8.09 -4.06 10.89
C ALA A 61 7.99 -4.16 9.35
N ILE A 62 7.87 -3.05 8.64
CA ILE A 62 7.76 -3.06 7.17
C ILE A 62 8.94 -3.76 6.48
N GLU A 63 10.12 -3.76 7.11
CA GLU A 63 11.30 -4.45 6.57
C GLU A 63 11.08 -5.96 6.36
N ASP A 64 10.19 -6.56 7.16
CA ASP A 64 9.80 -7.98 7.08
C ASP A 64 8.66 -8.22 6.07
N ALA A 65 8.05 -7.17 5.51
CA ALA A 65 6.95 -7.31 4.57
C ALA A 65 7.46 -7.77 3.21
N PRO A 66 6.93 -8.86 2.62
CA PRO A 66 7.28 -9.21 1.25
C PRO A 66 6.61 -8.27 0.24
N PRO A 67 7.17 -8.11 -0.97
CA PRO A 67 6.40 -7.59 -2.09
C PRO A 67 5.29 -8.57 -2.49
N PHE A 68 4.24 -8.08 -3.13
CA PHE A 68 3.32 -8.98 -3.81
C PHE A 68 4.06 -9.77 -4.88
N PRO A 69 3.76 -11.08 -5.05
CA PRO A 69 4.38 -11.91 -6.06
C PRO A 69 4.26 -11.29 -7.46
N GLY A 70 5.34 -11.22 -8.19
CA GLY A 70 5.39 -10.67 -9.54
C GLY A 70 5.37 -9.14 -9.64
N ALA A 71 5.25 -8.38 -8.54
CA ALA A 71 5.18 -6.92 -8.59
C ALA A 71 6.45 -6.30 -9.18
N ALA A 72 7.62 -6.67 -8.66
CA ALA A 72 8.89 -6.12 -9.15
C ALA A 72 9.18 -6.54 -10.59
N GLU A 73 8.94 -7.81 -10.93
CA GLU A 73 9.10 -8.38 -12.28
C GLU A 73 8.22 -7.66 -13.31
N THR A 74 6.97 -7.38 -12.92
CA THR A 74 6.01 -6.67 -13.79
C THR A 74 6.47 -5.24 -14.07
N LEU A 75 6.88 -4.51 -13.02
CA LEU A 75 7.36 -3.13 -13.19
C LEU A 75 8.65 -3.07 -14.02
N GLU A 76 9.59 -3.99 -13.78
CA GLU A 76 10.80 -4.13 -14.55
C GLU A 76 10.50 -4.36 -16.05
N ARG A 77 9.60 -5.30 -16.36
CA ARG A 77 9.17 -5.59 -17.72
C ARG A 77 8.53 -4.39 -18.39
N LEU A 78 7.59 -3.73 -17.69
CA LEU A 78 6.91 -2.55 -18.24
C LEU A 78 7.88 -1.40 -18.51
N GLN A 79 8.91 -1.20 -17.68
CA GLN A 79 9.94 -0.20 -17.98
C GLN A 79 10.77 -0.56 -19.20
N ARG A 80 11.13 -1.83 -19.38
CA ARG A 80 11.82 -2.29 -20.59
C ARG A 80 10.99 -2.11 -21.85
N GLU A 81 9.68 -2.14 -21.73
CA GLU A 81 8.71 -1.84 -22.80
C GLU A 81 8.45 -0.32 -22.97
N GLY A 82 9.17 0.53 -22.23
CA GLY A 82 9.13 1.99 -22.36
C GLY A 82 8.15 2.71 -21.41
N ALA A 83 7.55 2.01 -20.45
CA ALA A 83 6.65 2.66 -19.51
C ALA A 83 7.44 3.43 -18.43
N ALA A 84 7.12 4.71 -18.23
CA ALA A 84 7.57 5.46 -17.06
C ALA A 84 6.79 5.00 -15.81
N ILE A 85 7.49 4.55 -14.77
CA ILE A 85 6.89 4.09 -13.50
C ILE A 85 6.91 5.23 -12.48
N ARG A 86 5.78 5.45 -11.82
CA ARG A 86 5.59 6.44 -10.76
C ARG A 86 4.92 5.79 -9.56
N ILE A 87 5.55 5.88 -8.39
CA ILE A 87 4.98 5.39 -7.13
C ILE A 87 4.36 6.57 -6.41
N ILE A 88 3.04 6.56 -6.28
CA ILE A 88 2.28 7.67 -5.70
C ILE A 88 1.39 7.11 -4.60
N SER A 89 1.65 7.49 -3.35
CA SER A 89 0.96 6.93 -2.19
C SER A 89 0.50 8.01 -1.21
N HIS A 90 -0.67 7.80 -0.61
CA HIS A 90 -1.04 8.51 0.61
C HIS A 90 -0.29 7.83 1.76
N LYS A 91 0.62 8.56 2.39
CA LYS A 91 1.39 8.04 3.53
C LYS A 91 1.84 9.19 4.42
N THR A 92 1.31 9.23 5.64
CA THR A 92 1.76 10.19 6.64
C THR A 92 3.22 9.98 6.99
N ARG A 93 3.92 11.03 7.36
CA ARG A 93 5.32 10.94 7.75
C ARG A 93 5.47 10.29 9.13
N ARG A 94 4.54 10.59 10.05
CA ARG A 94 4.54 10.06 11.41
C ARG A 94 3.32 9.18 11.65
N PRO A 95 3.42 8.16 12.53
CA PRO A 95 2.26 7.45 13.03
C PRO A 95 1.25 8.38 13.71
N LEU A 96 -0.04 8.02 13.66
CA LEU A 96 -1.08 8.77 14.34
C LEU A 96 -0.99 8.65 15.87
N LEU A 97 -0.53 7.50 16.38
CA LEU A 97 -0.36 7.22 17.81
C LEU A 97 0.87 6.36 18.04
N GLY A 98 1.74 6.79 18.94
CA GLY A 98 2.96 6.08 19.31
C GLY A 98 3.94 5.94 18.15
N GLY A 99 5.18 5.52 18.46
CA GLY A 99 6.18 5.33 17.43
C GLY A 99 6.64 6.66 16.79
N GLU A 100 6.70 7.72 17.59
CA GLU A 100 7.15 9.05 17.14
C GLU A 100 8.56 9.01 16.54
N GLU A 101 9.35 7.99 16.86
CA GLU A 101 10.65 7.73 16.29
C GLU A 101 10.60 7.21 14.84
N TYR A 102 9.43 6.67 14.40
CA TYR A 102 9.32 6.11 13.06
C TYR A 102 9.02 7.20 12.02
N ASP A 103 9.84 7.27 10.99
CA ASP A 103 9.49 7.98 9.74
C ASP A 103 8.92 6.96 8.74
N LEU A 104 7.59 6.97 8.59
CA LEU A 104 6.89 5.99 7.77
C LEU A 104 7.21 6.14 6.28
N GLN A 105 7.51 7.36 5.83
CA GLN A 105 7.88 7.61 4.44
C GLN A 105 9.31 7.12 4.17
N GLU A 106 10.23 7.33 5.10
CA GLU A 106 11.60 6.84 4.98
C GLU A 106 11.63 5.30 5.03
N ALA A 107 10.90 4.68 5.96
CA ALA A 107 10.76 3.23 6.02
C ALA A 107 10.24 2.65 4.69
N ALA A 108 9.23 3.30 4.09
CA ALA A 108 8.71 2.89 2.79
C ALA A 108 9.73 3.08 1.65
N ARG A 109 10.52 4.17 1.65
CA ARG A 109 11.59 4.38 0.66
C ARG A 109 12.68 3.32 0.73
N LEU A 110 13.12 2.98 1.95
CA LEU A 110 14.11 1.93 2.18
C LEU A 110 13.59 0.57 1.72
N TRP A 111 12.33 0.27 2.04
CA TRP A 111 11.68 -0.96 1.57
C TRP A 111 11.59 -1.01 0.03
N LEU A 112 11.16 0.07 -0.61
CA LEU A 112 11.12 0.18 -2.08
C LEU A 112 12.49 -0.02 -2.69
N GLY A 113 13.52 0.60 -2.13
CA GLY A 113 14.90 0.46 -2.58
C GLY A 113 15.35 -1.00 -2.65
N ARG A 114 15.04 -1.76 -1.59
CA ARG A 114 15.45 -3.17 -1.48
C ARG A 114 14.63 -4.12 -2.36
N ASN A 115 13.32 -3.91 -2.46
CA ASN A 115 12.40 -4.91 -3.00
C ASN A 115 11.94 -4.63 -4.44
N ILE A 116 11.98 -3.36 -4.87
CA ILE A 116 11.44 -2.94 -6.17
C ILE A 116 12.50 -2.21 -7.00
N LEU A 117 13.01 -1.07 -6.48
CA LEU A 117 13.80 -0.15 -7.28
C LEU A 117 15.15 -0.71 -7.71
N SER A 118 15.75 -1.62 -6.92
CA SER A 118 17.00 -2.31 -7.25
C SER A 118 16.94 -3.14 -8.54
N ARG A 119 15.72 -3.47 -9.00
CA ARG A 119 15.48 -4.24 -10.21
C ARG A 119 15.13 -3.37 -11.43
N LEU A 120 14.72 -2.13 -11.19
CA LEU A 120 14.24 -1.26 -12.26
C LEU A 120 15.43 -0.74 -13.12
N PRO A 121 15.36 -0.84 -14.46
CA PRO A 121 16.37 -0.31 -15.37
C PRO A 121 16.57 1.20 -15.27
N VAL A 122 15.50 1.93 -14.94
CA VAL A 122 15.48 3.39 -14.81
C VAL A 122 14.87 3.76 -13.46
N PRO A 123 15.41 4.77 -12.73
CA PRO A 123 14.81 5.23 -11.48
C PRO A 123 13.34 5.58 -11.65
N ALA A 124 12.51 5.14 -10.71
CA ALA A 124 11.11 5.54 -10.64
C ALA A 124 10.95 6.77 -9.74
N ASP A 125 10.04 7.66 -10.13
CA ASP A 125 9.63 8.76 -9.27
C ASP A 125 8.79 8.28 -8.09
N ILE A 126 9.03 8.81 -6.89
CA ILE A 126 8.31 8.41 -5.67
C ILE A 126 7.75 9.64 -4.97
N TRP A 127 6.45 9.64 -4.78
CA TRP A 127 5.75 10.66 -4.00
C TRP A 127 4.92 10.02 -2.89
N PHE A 128 5.16 10.48 -1.67
CA PHE A 128 4.33 10.21 -0.50
C PHE A 128 3.61 11.48 -0.11
N GLU A 129 2.31 11.49 -0.30
CA GLU A 129 1.44 12.61 0.04
C GLU A 129 0.80 12.37 1.41
N GLU A 130 0.68 13.40 2.23
CA GLU A 130 0.15 13.26 3.58
C GLU A 130 -1.38 13.19 3.63
N THR A 131 -2.04 13.52 2.50
CA THR A 131 -3.49 13.45 2.39
C THR A 131 -3.93 12.69 1.15
N ARG A 132 -5.17 12.20 1.18
CA ARG A 132 -5.81 11.53 0.04
C ARG A 132 -5.99 12.48 -1.15
N GLU A 133 -6.37 13.73 -0.88
CA GLU A 133 -6.49 14.79 -1.88
C GLU A 133 -5.13 15.15 -2.50
N GLY A 134 -4.07 15.15 -1.68
CA GLY A 134 -2.70 15.32 -2.16
C GLY A 134 -2.32 14.22 -3.15
N LYS A 135 -2.58 12.96 -2.81
CA LYS A 135 -2.38 11.81 -3.70
C LYS A 135 -3.15 12.00 -5.01
N LEU A 136 -4.42 12.39 -4.96
CA LEU A 136 -5.25 12.59 -6.14
C LEU A 136 -4.69 13.68 -7.06
N ARG A 137 -4.32 14.84 -6.48
CA ARG A 137 -3.64 15.92 -7.22
C ARG A 137 -2.32 15.47 -7.85
N ARG A 138 -1.55 14.62 -7.14
CA ARG A 138 -0.29 14.09 -7.66
C ARG A 138 -0.53 13.19 -8.86
N VAL A 139 -1.50 12.28 -8.80
CA VAL A 139 -1.88 11.43 -9.94
C VAL A 139 -2.24 12.29 -11.16
N ALA A 140 -3.01 13.35 -10.96
CA ALA A 140 -3.39 14.28 -12.02
C ALA A 140 -2.17 15.02 -12.61
N SER A 141 -1.30 15.59 -11.76
CA SER A 141 -0.18 16.44 -12.18
C SER A 141 0.96 15.67 -12.85
N THR A 142 1.09 14.39 -12.58
CA THR A 142 2.15 13.55 -13.17
C THR A 142 1.80 12.99 -14.55
N GLY A 143 0.58 13.22 -15.05
CA GLY A 143 0.16 12.73 -16.37
C GLY A 143 0.12 11.21 -16.46
N CYS A 144 -0.23 10.53 -15.37
CA CYS A 144 -0.44 9.08 -15.39
C CYS A 144 -1.53 8.70 -16.38
N THR A 145 -1.23 7.80 -17.31
CA THR A 145 -2.23 7.22 -18.24
C THR A 145 -2.97 6.03 -17.63
N HIS A 146 -2.37 5.39 -16.63
CA HIS A 146 -2.92 4.26 -15.88
C HIS A 146 -2.55 4.44 -14.42
N PHE A 147 -3.44 4.07 -13.51
CA PHE A 147 -3.16 4.07 -12.07
C PHE A 147 -3.67 2.79 -11.43
N ILE A 148 -2.79 2.10 -10.69
CA ILE A 148 -3.08 0.88 -9.95
C ILE A 148 -3.22 1.18 -8.47
N ASP A 149 -4.32 0.74 -7.84
CA ASP A 149 -4.61 0.93 -6.42
C ASP A 149 -5.42 -0.25 -5.87
N ASP A 150 -5.33 -0.54 -4.57
CA ASP A 150 -6.13 -1.58 -3.90
C ASP A 150 -7.46 -1.05 -3.33
N LEU A 151 -7.72 0.27 -3.43
CA LEU A 151 -8.89 0.92 -2.87
C LEU A 151 -9.88 1.36 -3.96
N PRO A 152 -11.00 0.64 -4.15
CA PRO A 152 -12.04 1.03 -5.10
C PRO A 152 -12.58 2.43 -4.87
N GLU A 153 -12.72 2.83 -3.60
CA GLU A 153 -13.20 4.14 -3.20
C GLU A 153 -12.25 5.29 -3.60
N PHE A 154 -10.95 5.04 -3.70
CA PHE A 154 -10.01 6.01 -4.24
C PHE A 154 -10.12 6.11 -5.77
N LEU A 155 -10.18 4.97 -6.43
CA LEU A 155 -10.32 4.91 -7.88
C LEU A 155 -11.65 5.53 -8.36
N ASN A 156 -12.70 5.50 -7.52
CA ASN A 156 -14.02 6.06 -7.81
C ASN A 156 -14.20 7.52 -7.39
N GLU A 157 -13.14 8.19 -6.92
CA GLU A 157 -13.23 9.63 -6.62
C GLU A 157 -13.73 10.43 -7.82
N GLY A 158 -14.65 11.38 -7.58
CA GLY A 158 -15.23 12.20 -8.63
C GLY A 158 -14.19 13.04 -9.39
N ASP A 159 -13.14 13.45 -8.67
CA ASP A 159 -12.02 14.25 -9.20
C ASP A 159 -10.87 13.38 -9.71
N PHE A 160 -11.03 12.05 -9.78
CA PHE A 160 -10.00 11.18 -10.35
C PHE A 160 -9.75 11.55 -11.82
N PRO A 161 -8.48 11.68 -12.26
CA PRO A 161 -8.14 12.16 -13.60
C PRO A 161 -8.83 11.35 -14.70
N ARG A 162 -9.62 12.03 -15.55
CA ARG A 162 -10.40 11.36 -16.62
C ARG A 162 -9.53 10.68 -17.68
N GLY A 163 -8.29 11.14 -17.85
CA GLY A 163 -7.33 10.59 -18.80
C GLY A 163 -6.55 9.37 -18.27
N ALA A 164 -6.73 8.98 -17.01
CA ALA A 164 -6.05 7.86 -16.40
C ALA A 164 -6.99 6.65 -16.29
N ALA A 165 -6.60 5.54 -16.90
CA ALA A 165 -7.27 4.26 -16.72
C ALA A 165 -7.11 3.79 -15.26
N ARG A 166 -8.22 3.38 -14.65
CA ARG A 166 -8.33 2.93 -13.26
C ARG A 166 -8.15 1.43 -13.20
N ILE A 167 -7.15 0.95 -12.48
CA ILE A 167 -6.85 -0.47 -12.35
C ILE A 167 -6.93 -0.85 -10.88
N LEU A 168 -7.89 -1.69 -10.53
CA LEU A 168 -8.02 -2.21 -9.18
C LEU A 168 -7.09 -3.41 -8.97
N PHE A 169 -6.22 -3.32 -7.97
CA PHE A 169 -5.45 -4.46 -7.49
C PHE A 169 -6.24 -5.19 -6.42
N ASP A 170 -6.82 -6.34 -6.77
CA ASP A 170 -7.70 -7.13 -5.90
C ASP A 170 -7.26 -8.60 -5.86
N PRO A 171 -6.10 -8.90 -5.24
CA PRO A 171 -5.56 -10.27 -5.23
C PRO A 171 -6.46 -11.28 -4.52
N ALA A 172 -7.31 -10.82 -3.60
CA ALA A 172 -8.22 -11.68 -2.86
C ALA A 172 -9.62 -11.82 -3.48
N GLY A 173 -9.89 -11.13 -4.60
CA GLY A 173 -11.19 -11.17 -5.29
C GLY A 173 -12.35 -10.63 -4.44
N ARG A 174 -12.10 -9.62 -3.61
CA ARG A 174 -13.10 -9.06 -2.68
C ARG A 174 -14.08 -8.10 -3.34
N HIS A 175 -13.70 -7.52 -4.48
CA HIS A 175 -14.44 -6.46 -5.17
C HIS A 175 -15.01 -6.96 -6.51
N ARG A 176 -15.88 -7.99 -6.44
CA ARG A 176 -16.43 -8.64 -7.63
C ARG A 176 -17.28 -7.71 -8.50
N ASP A 177 -17.89 -6.69 -7.89
CA ASP A 177 -18.76 -5.71 -8.56
C ASP A 177 -17.97 -4.56 -9.20
N TRP A 178 -16.62 -4.58 -9.14
CA TRP A 178 -15.80 -3.59 -9.80
C TRP A 178 -15.93 -3.71 -11.32
N THR A 179 -16.30 -2.60 -11.99
CA THR A 179 -16.55 -2.53 -13.44
C THR A 179 -15.37 -2.07 -14.27
N GLY A 180 -14.28 -1.58 -13.63
CA GLY A 180 -13.04 -1.20 -14.30
C GLY A 180 -12.08 -2.38 -14.53
N ALA A 181 -10.89 -2.10 -15.05
CA ALA A 181 -9.82 -3.09 -15.14
C ALA A 181 -9.42 -3.60 -13.75
N ARG A 182 -9.25 -4.91 -13.59
CA ARG A 182 -8.90 -5.55 -12.33
C ARG A 182 -7.74 -6.51 -12.51
N PHE A 183 -6.79 -6.44 -11.59
CA PHE A 183 -5.74 -7.43 -11.43
C PHE A 183 -6.07 -8.34 -10.25
N SER A 184 -6.21 -9.63 -10.50
CA SER A 184 -6.19 -10.69 -9.49
C SER A 184 -4.92 -11.51 -9.69
N VAL A 185 -4.29 -11.91 -8.60
CA VAL A 185 -3.12 -12.81 -8.61
C VAL A 185 -3.60 -14.24 -8.47
#